data_c9cfd50987f92c44f45fc7324274a61a
#
_entry.id   c9cfd50987f92c44f45fc7324274a61a
#
_cell.length_a   1.000
_cell.length_b   1.000
_cell.length_c   1.000
_cell.angle_alpha   90.00
_cell.angle_beta   90.00
_cell.angle_gamma   90.00
#
_symmetry.space_group_name_H-M   'P 1'
#
loop_
_entity.id
_entity.type
_entity.pdbx_description
1 polymer ?
#
loop_
_entity_poly.entity_id
_entity_poly.type
_entity_poly.pdbx_seq_one_letter_code
_entity_poly.pdbx_strand_id
1 'polypeptide(L)'
;FDSVSNDSAYFRVKLLNKAGHKFPSGYPSRRAILQFVVKDNNNDTVFKSGILHSDFSVAGESPAFEPHHQVINQSGVSQIYEMVMGDVNSQYTTVLERAAILLKDNRIAPNGFTTQHASYDTVKISLDALSDPDFNKVSGVEGSGTDEVHFHVPIAGITSTINATARIIYQTLPPKFVSEMFSLNSAPIDTFRNMFNAADKTPIIANADSLLNLQLVTFTGKQLNKKDDVKVFPSISNEGRVSVNAYGQMDIKQIDVFNSNGKIVLSKALSNGSKTEYIVLPDAAGVYIIRIKSNKNDVYKKVIKQ
;
A
#
# COMPACT_ATOMS: atom_id res chain seq x y z
N PHE A 1 5.22 1.45 5.10
CA PHE A 1 4.60 2.41 6.02
C PHE A 1 5.22 3.78 5.77
N ASP A 2 4.40 4.77 5.54
CA ASP A 2 4.84 6.12 5.22
C ASP A 2 4.76 7.02 6.46
N SER A 3 3.59 7.12 7.09
CA SER A 3 3.40 8.04 8.23
C SER A 3 2.10 7.76 9.00
N VAL A 4 1.97 8.43 10.15
CA VAL A 4 0.71 8.61 10.86
C VAL A 4 0.41 10.11 10.89
N SER A 5 -0.81 10.50 10.57
CA SER A 5 -1.28 11.89 10.66
C SER A 5 -2.75 11.91 11.04
N ASN A 6 -3.11 12.74 12.02
CA ASN A 6 -4.45 12.75 12.61
C ASN A 6 -4.84 11.33 13.06
N ASP A 7 -6.02 10.86 12.66
CA ASP A 7 -6.55 9.54 13.00
C ASP A 7 -6.36 8.51 11.88
N SER A 8 -5.30 8.66 11.09
CA SER A 8 -5.01 7.79 9.94
C SER A 8 -3.55 7.35 9.89
N ALA A 9 -3.34 6.08 9.55
CA ALA A 9 -2.04 5.52 9.20
C ALA A 9 -1.95 5.33 7.68
N TYR A 10 -0.85 5.75 7.09
CA TYR A 10 -0.61 5.75 5.66
C TYR A 10 0.39 4.67 5.30
N PHE A 11 -0.01 3.79 4.40
CA PHE A 11 0.83 2.71 3.90
C PHE A 11 0.94 2.79 2.39
N ARG A 12 2.05 2.32 1.87
CA ARG A 12 2.28 2.14 0.46
C ARG A 12 2.69 0.69 0.21
N VAL A 13 1.98 0.02 -0.67
CA VAL A 13 2.33 -1.31 -1.14
C VAL A 13 2.85 -1.19 -2.55
N LYS A 14 4.14 -1.47 -2.72
CA LYS A 14 4.80 -1.47 -4.02
C LYS A 14 4.85 -2.89 -4.57
N LEU A 15 4.32 -3.08 -5.76
CA LEU A 15 4.39 -4.31 -6.53
C LEU A 15 5.44 -4.15 -7.63
N LEU A 16 6.27 -5.15 -7.82
CA LEU A 16 7.28 -5.20 -8.88
C LEU A 16 7.09 -6.48 -9.70
N ASN A 17 6.81 -6.32 -10.98
CA ASN A 17 6.74 -7.43 -11.90
C ASN A 17 8.15 -7.80 -12.40
N LYS A 18 8.62 -8.98 -12.02
CA LYS A 18 9.91 -9.54 -12.43
C LYS A 18 9.82 -10.49 -13.64
N ALA A 19 8.59 -10.70 -14.17
CA ALA A 19 8.40 -11.51 -15.38
C ALA A 19 8.64 -10.68 -16.65
N GLY A 20 8.94 -11.33 -17.75
CA GLY A 20 9.09 -10.69 -19.07
C GLY A 20 7.77 -10.40 -19.78
N HIS A 21 6.63 -10.46 -19.08
CA HIS A 21 5.29 -10.22 -19.59
C HIS A 21 4.43 -9.57 -18.52
N LYS A 22 3.25 -9.04 -18.90
CA LYS A 22 2.30 -8.49 -17.92
C LYS A 22 1.91 -9.55 -16.88
N PHE A 23 1.70 -9.12 -15.64
CA PHE A 23 1.22 -9.97 -14.55
C PHE A 23 -0.16 -9.49 -14.06
N PRO A 24 -1.18 -10.41 -13.97
CA PRO A 24 -1.18 -11.78 -14.49
C PRO A 24 -1.07 -11.84 -16.00
N SER A 25 -0.60 -12.97 -16.57
CA SER A 25 -0.39 -13.13 -18.01
C SER A 25 -1.53 -13.85 -18.71
N GLY A 26 -1.65 -13.62 -20.02
CA GLY A 26 -2.46 -14.40 -20.93
C GLY A 26 -3.96 -14.15 -20.81
N TYR A 27 -4.73 -15.22 -20.71
CA TYR A 27 -6.17 -15.25 -20.83
C TYR A 27 -6.92 -14.32 -19.87
N PRO A 28 -8.00 -13.61 -20.29
CA PRO A 28 -8.69 -12.59 -19.47
C PRO A 28 -9.32 -13.09 -18.17
N SER A 29 -9.49 -14.38 -18.00
CA SER A 29 -9.96 -14.96 -16.73
C SER A 29 -8.96 -14.79 -15.58
N ARG A 30 -7.67 -14.64 -15.90
CA ARG A 30 -6.60 -14.59 -14.90
C ARG A 30 -6.55 -13.23 -14.25
N ARG A 31 -6.57 -13.20 -12.92
CA ARG A 31 -6.48 -11.97 -12.16
C ARG A 31 -5.57 -12.10 -10.95
N ALA A 32 -5.06 -10.98 -10.49
CA ALA A 32 -4.30 -10.89 -9.26
C ALA A 32 -4.95 -9.86 -8.33
N ILE A 33 -5.19 -10.24 -7.08
CA ILE A 33 -5.85 -9.42 -6.07
C ILE A 33 -4.79 -8.96 -5.07
N LEU A 34 -4.70 -7.66 -4.83
CA LEU A 34 -3.92 -7.14 -3.72
C LEU A 34 -4.77 -7.19 -2.46
N GLN A 35 -4.45 -8.13 -1.58
CA GLN A 35 -5.02 -8.20 -0.24
C GLN A 35 -4.16 -7.38 0.72
N PHE A 36 -4.79 -6.48 1.47
CA PHE A 36 -4.15 -5.72 2.52
C PHE A 36 -5.00 -5.76 3.79
N VAL A 37 -4.38 -6.19 4.90
CA VAL A 37 -5.06 -6.36 6.19
C VAL A 37 -4.23 -5.71 7.27
N VAL A 38 -4.89 -4.88 8.08
CA VAL A 38 -4.31 -4.28 9.29
C VAL A 38 -5.08 -4.78 10.50
N LYS A 39 -4.34 -5.24 11.51
CA LYS A 39 -4.87 -5.72 12.77
C LYS A 39 -4.21 -5.01 13.94
N ASP A 40 -4.93 -4.83 15.03
CA ASP A 40 -4.37 -4.33 16.28
C ASP A 40 -3.65 -5.43 17.08
N ASN A 41 -3.15 -5.10 18.26
CA ASN A 41 -2.46 -6.06 19.14
C ASN A 41 -3.38 -7.13 19.76
N ASN A 42 -4.71 -6.92 19.73
CA ASN A 42 -5.71 -7.91 20.15
C ASN A 42 -6.07 -8.86 18.99
N ASN A 43 -5.45 -8.70 17.83
CA ASN A 43 -5.76 -9.40 16.58
C ASN A 43 -7.12 -9.00 15.96
N ASP A 44 -7.72 -7.90 16.42
CA ASP A 44 -8.93 -7.34 15.83
C ASP A 44 -8.61 -6.64 14.50
N THR A 45 -9.51 -6.84 13.53
CA THR A 45 -9.30 -6.25 12.20
C THR A 45 -9.64 -4.77 12.19
N VAL A 46 -8.63 -3.93 11.97
CA VAL A 46 -8.74 -2.48 11.84
C VAL A 46 -9.13 -2.08 10.41
N PHE A 47 -8.51 -2.73 9.43
CA PHE A 47 -8.72 -2.46 8.02
C PHE A 47 -8.54 -3.72 7.19
N LYS A 48 -9.32 -3.86 6.11
CA LYS A 48 -9.21 -4.99 5.19
C LYS A 48 -9.60 -4.60 3.77
N SER A 49 -8.82 -5.05 2.79
CA SER A 49 -9.03 -4.88 1.35
C SER A 49 -8.67 -6.19 0.65
N GLY A 50 -9.35 -6.50 -0.46
CA GLY A 50 -9.06 -7.71 -1.26
C GLY A 50 -9.35 -9.03 -0.55
N ILE A 51 -10.37 -9.08 0.31
CA ILE A 51 -10.75 -10.29 1.05
C ILE A 51 -11.53 -11.23 0.14
N LEU A 52 -11.22 -12.51 0.21
CA LEU A 52 -11.94 -13.55 -0.49
C LEU A 52 -13.00 -14.19 0.40
N HIS A 53 -14.15 -14.51 -0.20
CA HIS A 53 -15.16 -15.41 0.39
C HIS A 53 -14.73 -16.89 0.31
N SER A 54 -15.50 -17.79 0.90
CA SER A 54 -15.23 -19.23 0.88
C SER A 54 -15.29 -19.84 -0.52
N ASP A 55 -16.03 -19.24 -1.44
CA ASP A 55 -16.09 -19.61 -2.85
C ASP A 55 -15.00 -18.95 -3.73
N PHE A 56 -14.09 -18.20 -3.08
CA PHE A 56 -13.03 -17.43 -3.70
C PHE A 56 -13.48 -16.23 -4.55
N SER A 57 -14.73 -15.80 -4.45
CA SER A 57 -15.13 -14.47 -4.94
C SER A 57 -14.55 -13.36 -4.06
N VAL A 58 -14.37 -12.17 -4.62
CA VAL A 58 -13.83 -11.03 -3.87
C VAL A 58 -14.96 -10.30 -3.14
N ALA A 59 -14.78 -10.05 -1.85
CA ALA A 59 -15.75 -9.35 -1.04
C ALA A 59 -15.90 -7.89 -1.52
N GLY A 60 -17.15 -7.47 -1.77
CA GLY A 60 -17.45 -6.12 -2.23
C GLY A 60 -17.09 -5.82 -3.69
N GLU A 61 -16.73 -6.83 -4.48
CA GLU A 61 -16.38 -6.67 -5.89
C GLU A 61 -17.58 -6.13 -6.70
N SER A 62 -17.31 -5.10 -7.52
CA SER A 62 -18.30 -4.49 -8.40
C SER A 62 -18.87 -5.50 -9.41
N PRO A 63 -20.15 -5.39 -9.81
CA PRO A 63 -20.80 -6.36 -10.71
C PRO A 63 -20.08 -6.53 -12.06
N ALA A 64 -19.59 -5.44 -12.66
CA ALA A 64 -18.84 -5.52 -13.92
C ALA A 64 -17.35 -5.81 -13.65
N PHE A 65 -16.61 -4.83 -13.17
CA PHE A 65 -15.19 -4.97 -12.79
C PHE A 65 -14.81 -3.86 -11.82
N GLU A 66 -13.73 -4.07 -11.05
CA GLU A 66 -13.17 -3.04 -10.19
C GLU A 66 -12.37 -2.01 -11.02
N PRO A 67 -12.46 -0.71 -10.72
CA PRO A 67 -11.54 0.27 -11.27
C PRO A 67 -10.11 0.00 -10.79
N HIS A 68 -9.13 0.68 -11.40
CA HIS A 68 -7.79 0.72 -10.85
C HIS A 68 -7.73 1.77 -9.74
N HIS A 69 -7.21 1.40 -8.58
CA HIS A 69 -7.14 2.27 -7.42
C HIS A 69 -5.70 2.66 -7.12
N GLN A 70 -5.38 3.94 -7.21
CA GLN A 70 -4.14 4.50 -6.67
C GLN A 70 -4.20 4.61 -5.15
N VAL A 71 -5.38 4.98 -4.61
CA VAL A 71 -5.61 5.16 -3.17
C VAL A 71 -6.81 4.34 -2.72
N ILE A 72 -6.66 3.59 -1.63
CA ILE A 72 -7.74 2.85 -0.97
C ILE A 72 -7.86 3.38 0.47
N ASN A 73 -8.99 4.01 0.78
CA ASN A 73 -9.28 4.62 2.08
C ASN A 73 -10.50 4.02 2.79
N GLN A 74 -11.13 3.01 2.20
CA GLN A 74 -12.30 2.33 2.74
C GLN A 74 -12.08 0.82 2.74
N SER A 75 -12.45 0.18 3.85
CA SER A 75 -12.50 -1.28 3.91
C SER A 75 -13.52 -1.83 2.91
N GLY A 76 -13.19 -2.94 2.27
CA GLY A 76 -14.04 -3.60 1.28
C GLY A 76 -13.77 -3.18 -0.17
N VAL A 77 -13.10 -2.04 -0.41
CA VAL A 77 -12.59 -1.70 -1.74
C VAL A 77 -11.38 -2.56 -2.06
N SER A 78 -11.27 -3.06 -3.29
CA SER A 78 -10.23 -4.03 -3.68
C SER A 78 -9.47 -3.58 -4.91
N GLN A 79 -8.14 -3.66 -4.88
CA GLN A 79 -7.31 -3.53 -6.08
C GLN A 79 -7.18 -4.89 -6.76
N ILE A 80 -7.67 -4.97 -8.01
CA ILE A 80 -7.61 -6.18 -8.84
C ILE A 80 -6.88 -5.86 -10.14
N TYR A 81 -5.83 -6.61 -10.43
CA TYR A 81 -5.06 -6.55 -11.68
C TYR A 81 -5.59 -7.59 -12.65
N GLU A 82 -6.16 -7.13 -13.75
CA GLU A 82 -6.86 -8.00 -14.70
C GLU A 82 -6.96 -7.35 -16.08
N MET A 83 -7.35 -8.13 -17.07
CA MET A 83 -7.80 -7.67 -18.37
C MET A 83 -9.30 -7.90 -18.49
N VAL A 84 -10.05 -6.86 -18.83
CA VAL A 84 -11.51 -6.90 -18.94
C VAL A 84 -11.93 -6.57 -20.36
N MET A 85 -12.76 -7.43 -20.93
CA MET A 85 -13.28 -7.27 -22.29
C MET A 85 -14.70 -6.75 -22.28
N GLY A 86 -15.02 -5.99 -23.31
CA GLY A 86 -16.36 -5.54 -23.64
C GLY A 86 -16.80 -6.06 -25.01
N ASP A 87 -18.11 -6.16 -25.18
CA ASP A 87 -18.73 -6.49 -26.46
C ASP A 87 -18.76 -5.27 -27.42
N VAL A 88 -19.38 -5.41 -28.58
CA VAL A 88 -19.53 -4.35 -29.59
C VAL A 88 -20.31 -3.13 -29.08
N ASN A 89 -21.07 -3.27 -28.00
CA ASN A 89 -21.83 -2.20 -27.36
C ASN A 89 -21.12 -1.64 -26.13
N SER A 90 -19.86 -1.98 -25.93
CA SER A 90 -19.07 -1.61 -24.74
C SER A 90 -19.63 -2.19 -23.42
N GLN A 91 -20.40 -3.26 -23.47
CA GLN A 91 -20.89 -3.93 -22.28
C GLN A 91 -19.87 -4.99 -21.83
N TYR A 92 -19.64 -5.06 -20.52
CA TYR A 92 -18.79 -6.10 -19.94
C TYR A 92 -19.22 -7.50 -20.40
N THR A 93 -18.24 -8.30 -20.83
CA THR A 93 -18.46 -9.70 -21.19
C THR A 93 -17.30 -10.59 -20.81
N THR A 94 -17.61 -11.80 -20.34
CA THR A 94 -16.65 -12.88 -20.13
C THR A 94 -16.67 -13.93 -21.25
N VAL A 95 -17.60 -13.78 -22.19
CA VAL A 95 -17.72 -14.63 -23.39
C VAL A 95 -16.80 -14.09 -24.46
N LEU A 96 -15.65 -14.73 -24.70
CA LEU A 96 -14.61 -14.20 -25.57
C LEU A 96 -15.01 -14.09 -27.04
N GLU A 97 -15.96 -14.90 -27.50
CA GLU A 97 -16.55 -14.81 -28.83
C GLU A 97 -17.30 -13.48 -29.05
N ARG A 98 -17.73 -12.82 -27.97
CA ARG A 98 -18.36 -11.49 -27.98
C ARG A 98 -17.37 -10.36 -27.76
N ALA A 99 -16.16 -10.68 -27.32
CA ALA A 99 -15.15 -9.68 -26.97
C ALA A 99 -14.73 -8.89 -28.22
N ALA A 100 -15.01 -7.58 -28.21
CA ALA A 100 -14.70 -6.67 -29.31
C ALA A 100 -13.76 -5.55 -28.90
N ILE A 101 -13.85 -5.12 -27.63
CA ILE A 101 -13.05 -3.97 -27.15
C ILE A 101 -12.40 -4.30 -25.80
N LEU A 102 -11.31 -3.60 -25.52
CA LEU A 102 -10.63 -3.66 -24.23
C LEU A 102 -11.21 -2.58 -23.31
N LEU A 103 -11.92 -2.97 -22.24
CA LEU A 103 -12.46 -2.05 -21.25
C LEU A 103 -11.43 -1.64 -20.21
N LYS A 104 -10.66 -2.59 -19.71
CA LYS A 104 -9.63 -2.36 -18.69
C LYS A 104 -8.43 -3.28 -18.95
N ASP A 105 -7.24 -2.77 -18.81
CA ASP A 105 -6.02 -3.56 -18.66
C ASP A 105 -5.05 -2.84 -17.74
N ASN A 106 -5.12 -3.18 -16.45
CA ASN A 106 -4.23 -2.72 -15.42
C ASN A 106 -3.28 -3.83 -14.94
N ARG A 107 -3.08 -4.89 -15.71
CA ARG A 107 -2.09 -5.92 -15.40
C ARG A 107 -0.71 -5.28 -15.31
N ILE A 108 0.03 -5.58 -14.26
CA ILE A 108 1.32 -4.95 -13.98
C ILE A 108 2.27 -5.22 -15.14
N ALA A 109 2.72 -4.17 -15.80
CA ALA A 109 3.61 -4.26 -16.96
C ALA A 109 4.99 -4.84 -16.59
N PRO A 110 5.71 -5.48 -17.52
CA PRO A 110 7.09 -5.86 -17.28
C PRO A 110 8.02 -4.64 -17.29
N ASN A 111 9.19 -4.79 -16.69
CA ASN A 111 10.22 -3.75 -16.76
C ASN A 111 10.58 -3.44 -18.24
N GLY A 112 10.72 -2.16 -18.55
CA GLY A 112 10.98 -1.67 -19.92
C GLY A 112 9.74 -1.53 -20.80
N PHE A 113 8.53 -1.80 -20.28
CA PHE A 113 7.30 -1.60 -21.04
C PHE A 113 7.01 -0.10 -21.22
N THR A 114 6.88 0.34 -22.46
CA THR A 114 6.70 1.76 -22.81
C THR A 114 5.63 1.96 -23.88
N THR A 115 4.93 3.10 -23.82
CA THR A 115 3.98 3.55 -24.84
C THR A 115 4.64 3.86 -26.20
N GLN A 116 5.95 4.02 -26.23
CA GLN A 116 6.71 4.34 -27.45
C GLN A 116 6.98 3.11 -28.33
N HIS A 117 6.72 1.89 -27.83
CA HIS A 117 6.98 0.68 -28.61
C HIS A 117 5.92 0.49 -29.71
N ALA A 118 6.37 0.07 -30.93
CA ALA A 118 5.48 -0.09 -32.09
C ALA A 118 4.30 -1.08 -31.87
N SER A 119 4.48 -2.06 -30.97
CA SER A 119 3.44 -3.04 -30.62
C SER A 119 2.55 -2.61 -29.45
N TYR A 120 2.67 -1.37 -28.95
CA TYR A 120 1.94 -0.93 -27.76
C TYR A 120 0.42 -1.10 -27.89
N ASP A 121 -0.14 -0.74 -29.04
CA ASP A 121 -1.59 -0.80 -29.27
C ASP A 121 -2.19 -2.21 -29.13
N THR A 122 -1.37 -3.25 -29.32
CA THR A 122 -1.83 -4.65 -29.17
C THR A 122 -1.85 -5.13 -27.72
N VAL A 123 -1.17 -4.43 -26.81
CA VAL A 123 -0.99 -4.82 -25.40
C VAL A 123 -1.08 -3.62 -24.46
N LYS A 124 -1.78 -2.58 -24.85
CA LYS A 124 -1.83 -1.31 -24.13
C LYS A 124 -2.36 -1.44 -22.70
N ILE A 125 -1.93 -0.50 -21.85
CA ILE A 125 -2.58 -0.21 -20.57
C ILE A 125 -3.89 0.53 -20.88
N SER A 126 -4.96 0.25 -20.16
CA SER A 126 -6.27 0.83 -20.44
C SER A 126 -7.01 1.24 -19.18
N LEU A 127 -7.84 2.27 -19.30
CA LEU A 127 -8.65 2.88 -18.26
C LEU A 127 -7.79 3.60 -17.20
N ASP A 128 -8.22 3.61 -15.95
CA ASP A 128 -7.69 4.44 -14.84
C ASP A 128 -6.20 4.26 -14.59
N ALA A 129 -5.63 3.09 -14.87
CA ALA A 129 -4.20 2.82 -14.75
C ALA A 129 -3.32 3.72 -15.66
N LEU A 130 -3.88 4.29 -16.74
CA LEU A 130 -3.17 5.24 -17.59
C LEU A 130 -2.90 6.58 -16.88
N SER A 131 -3.84 6.99 -16.02
CA SER A 131 -3.76 8.27 -15.29
C SER A 131 -3.00 8.14 -13.97
N ASP A 132 -2.74 6.91 -13.51
CA ASP A 132 -1.99 6.68 -12.29
C ASP A 132 -0.50 7.04 -12.50
N PRO A 133 0.05 7.98 -11.71
CA PRO A 133 1.45 8.39 -11.81
C PRO A 133 2.44 7.32 -11.36
N ASP A 134 1.97 6.33 -10.58
CA ASP A 134 2.81 5.28 -10.00
C ASP A 134 2.74 3.97 -10.80
N PHE A 135 1.74 3.83 -11.70
CA PHE A 135 1.58 2.64 -12.52
C PHE A 135 2.56 2.62 -13.70
N ASN A 136 3.46 1.64 -13.70
CA ASN A 136 4.54 1.47 -14.70
C ASN A 136 5.44 2.71 -14.83
N LYS A 137 5.49 3.58 -13.83
CA LYS A 137 6.25 4.83 -13.82
C LYS A 137 7.02 5.01 -12.53
N VAL A 138 8.17 5.70 -12.61
CA VAL A 138 8.90 6.24 -11.47
C VAL A 138 9.34 7.65 -11.84
N SER A 139 8.95 8.64 -11.03
CA SER A 139 9.23 10.06 -11.29
C SER A 139 8.80 10.51 -12.71
N GLY A 140 7.67 9.99 -13.20
CA GLY A 140 7.12 10.30 -14.51
C GLY A 140 7.76 9.54 -15.69
N VAL A 141 8.77 8.69 -15.44
CA VAL A 141 9.44 7.89 -16.47
C VAL A 141 8.78 6.51 -16.54
N GLU A 142 8.33 6.11 -17.74
CA GLU A 142 7.72 4.81 -18.01
C GLU A 142 8.74 3.66 -17.99
N GLY A 143 8.25 2.44 -17.80
CA GLY A 143 9.04 1.21 -17.91
C GLY A 143 9.54 0.69 -16.58
N SER A 144 9.02 1.17 -15.46
CA SER A 144 9.44 0.69 -14.14
C SER A 144 9.04 -0.76 -13.85
N GLY A 145 7.98 -1.27 -14.49
CA GLY A 145 7.41 -2.57 -14.16
C GLY A 145 6.78 -2.64 -12.76
N THR A 146 6.42 -1.48 -12.19
CA THR A 146 5.90 -1.37 -10.82
C THR A 146 4.51 -0.77 -10.80
N ASP A 147 3.83 -0.97 -9.67
CA ASP A 147 2.67 -0.23 -9.25
C ASP A 147 2.75 0.05 -7.75
N GLU A 148 2.27 1.20 -7.28
CA GLU A 148 2.25 1.57 -5.88
C GLU A 148 0.81 1.92 -5.45
N VAL A 149 0.22 1.11 -4.57
CA VAL A 149 -1.11 1.36 -4.01
C VAL A 149 -0.99 1.95 -2.62
N HIS A 150 -1.64 3.09 -2.41
CA HIS A 150 -1.64 3.81 -1.14
C HIS A 150 -2.87 3.45 -0.31
N PHE A 151 -2.66 3.01 0.93
CA PHE A 151 -3.73 2.70 1.87
C PHE A 151 -3.78 3.75 2.97
N HIS A 152 -4.95 4.39 3.12
CA HIS A 152 -5.24 5.31 4.21
C HIS A 152 -6.10 4.57 5.23
N VAL A 153 -5.49 4.10 6.30
CA VAL A 153 -6.13 3.25 7.31
C VAL A 153 -6.61 4.09 8.48
N PRO A 154 -7.93 4.17 8.73
CA PRO A 154 -8.44 4.83 9.94
C PRO A 154 -7.95 4.11 11.20
N ILE A 155 -7.35 4.86 12.12
CA ILE A 155 -6.81 4.34 13.39
C ILE A 155 -7.36 5.07 14.61
N ALA A 156 -8.47 5.79 14.46
CA ALA A 156 -9.11 6.50 15.57
C ALA A 156 -9.41 5.55 16.75
N GLY A 157 -8.95 5.93 17.94
CA GLY A 157 -9.13 5.13 19.14
C GLY A 157 -8.14 3.96 19.31
N ILE A 158 -7.24 3.71 18.36
CA ILE A 158 -6.20 2.70 18.50
C ILE A 158 -4.99 3.34 19.16
N THR A 159 -4.67 2.86 20.37
CA THR A 159 -3.56 3.37 21.19
C THR A 159 -2.38 2.40 21.27
N SER A 160 -2.51 1.25 20.63
CA SER A 160 -1.54 0.15 20.66
C SER A 160 -0.75 0.02 19.36
N THR A 161 0.03 -1.02 19.26
CA THR A 161 0.69 -1.40 18.01
C THR A 161 -0.31 -1.99 17.02
N ILE A 162 0.01 -1.89 15.73
CA ILE A 162 -0.71 -2.57 14.66
C ILE A 162 0.21 -3.47 13.85
N ASN A 163 -0.37 -4.47 13.21
CA ASN A 163 0.28 -5.36 12.26
C ASN A 163 -0.37 -5.17 10.90
N ALA A 164 0.42 -4.90 9.87
CA ALA A 164 -0.06 -4.79 8.50
C ALA A 164 0.51 -5.93 7.66
N THR A 165 -0.34 -6.59 6.87
CA THR A 165 0.05 -7.66 5.96
C THR A 165 -0.49 -7.37 4.57
N ALA A 166 0.39 -7.41 3.57
CA ALA A 166 0.05 -7.34 2.16
C ALA A 166 0.31 -8.68 1.49
N ARG A 167 -0.59 -9.12 0.60
CA ARG A 167 -0.43 -10.33 -0.20
C ARG A 167 -0.90 -10.06 -1.61
N ILE A 168 -0.19 -10.59 -2.59
CA ILE A 168 -0.69 -10.68 -3.97
C ILE A 168 -1.21 -12.10 -4.22
N ILE A 169 -2.50 -12.21 -4.50
CA ILE A 169 -3.23 -13.48 -4.64
C ILE A 169 -3.59 -13.66 -6.10
N TYR A 170 -3.10 -14.74 -6.72
CA TYR A 170 -3.38 -15.06 -8.11
C TYR A 170 -4.55 -16.04 -8.22
N GLN A 171 -5.50 -15.72 -9.11
CA GLN A 171 -6.60 -16.59 -9.49
C GLN A 171 -6.56 -16.90 -10.99
N THR A 172 -6.66 -18.18 -11.34
CA THR A 172 -6.68 -18.63 -12.74
C THR A 172 -8.04 -18.44 -13.37
N LEU A 173 -9.10 -18.82 -12.65
CA LEU A 173 -10.48 -18.82 -13.13
C LEU A 173 -11.42 -18.51 -11.96
N PRO A 174 -11.75 -17.24 -11.73
CA PRO A 174 -12.64 -16.84 -10.64
C PRO A 174 -14.10 -17.20 -10.94
N PRO A 175 -14.94 -17.39 -9.91
CA PRO A 175 -16.37 -17.68 -10.07
C PRO A 175 -17.08 -16.66 -10.95
N LYS A 176 -16.75 -15.39 -10.81
CA LYS A 176 -17.32 -14.30 -11.61
C LYS A 176 -17.11 -14.47 -13.11
N PHE A 177 -15.94 -14.96 -13.52
CA PHE A 177 -15.63 -15.11 -14.95
C PHE A 177 -16.53 -16.17 -15.63
N VAL A 178 -16.93 -17.21 -14.91
CA VAL A 178 -17.76 -18.28 -15.46
C VAL A 178 -19.25 -18.07 -15.22
N SER A 179 -19.65 -17.08 -14.45
CA SER A 179 -21.05 -16.85 -14.03
C SER A 179 -22.00 -16.62 -15.20
N GLU A 180 -21.60 -15.84 -16.20
CA GLU A 180 -22.39 -15.58 -17.40
C GLU A 180 -22.63 -16.88 -18.18
N MET A 181 -21.58 -17.66 -18.44
CA MET A 181 -21.71 -18.95 -19.13
C MET A 181 -22.56 -19.93 -18.34
N PHE A 182 -22.42 -19.96 -17.01
CA PHE A 182 -23.18 -20.86 -16.15
C PHE A 182 -24.65 -20.47 -15.98
N SER A 183 -25.08 -19.31 -16.43
CA SER A 183 -26.48 -18.93 -16.52
C SER A 183 -27.20 -19.61 -17.69
N LEU A 184 -26.45 -20.17 -18.64
CA LEU A 184 -26.97 -20.87 -19.81
C LEU A 184 -27.01 -22.39 -19.56
N ASN A 185 -27.89 -23.07 -20.27
CA ASN A 185 -28.10 -24.53 -20.17
C ASN A 185 -27.74 -25.20 -21.49
N SER A 186 -26.74 -26.08 -21.45
CA SER A 186 -26.42 -27.01 -22.52
C SER A 186 -25.53 -28.13 -21.96
N ALA A 187 -25.50 -29.28 -22.60
CA ALA A 187 -24.69 -30.41 -22.13
C ALA A 187 -23.19 -30.10 -22.00
N PRO A 188 -22.55 -29.36 -22.91
CA PRO A 188 -21.14 -28.91 -22.71
C PRO A 188 -20.96 -27.98 -21.50
N ILE A 189 -21.87 -27.03 -21.30
CA ILE A 189 -21.81 -26.10 -20.16
C ILE A 189 -22.00 -26.86 -18.85
N ASP A 190 -22.94 -27.79 -18.79
CA ASP A 190 -23.19 -28.61 -17.60
C ASP A 190 -21.98 -29.49 -17.26
N THR A 191 -21.35 -30.07 -18.28
CA THR A 191 -20.13 -30.85 -18.12
C THR A 191 -19.02 -29.97 -17.55
N PHE A 192 -18.79 -28.78 -18.12
CA PHE A 192 -17.77 -27.85 -17.64
C PHE A 192 -18.06 -27.31 -16.23
N ARG A 193 -19.34 -27.00 -15.94
CA ARG A 193 -19.78 -26.61 -14.60
C ARG A 193 -19.46 -27.69 -13.55
N ASN A 194 -19.71 -28.96 -13.88
CA ASN A 194 -19.38 -30.05 -12.99
C ASN A 194 -17.87 -30.20 -12.78
N MET A 195 -17.07 -30.07 -13.85
CA MET A 195 -15.60 -30.06 -13.74
C MET A 195 -15.08 -28.86 -12.91
N PHE A 196 -15.62 -27.67 -13.15
CA PHE A 196 -15.26 -26.47 -12.39
C PHE A 196 -15.59 -26.61 -10.90
N ASN A 197 -16.77 -27.18 -10.57
CA ASN A 197 -17.17 -27.38 -9.19
C ASN A 197 -16.33 -28.44 -8.47
N ALA A 198 -15.86 -29.45 -9.19
CA ALA A 198 -15.02 -30.52 -8.65
C ALA A 198 -13.53 -30.13 -8.54
N ALA A 199 -13.08 -29.11 -9.29
CA ALA A 199 -11.68 -28.69 -9.30
C ALA A 199 -11.29 -27.96 -8.02
N ASP A 200 -10.03 -28.10 -7.61
CA ASP A 200 -9.43 -27.21 -6.62
C ASP A 200 -9.22 -25.82 -7.23
N LYS A 201 -9.91 -24.84 -6.67
CA LYS A 201 -9.88 -23.44 -7.09
C LYS A 201 -9.09 -22.55 -6.12
N THR A 202 -8.39 -23.18 -5.19
CA THR A 202 -7.62 -22.43 -4.16
C THR A 202 -6.65 -21.45 -4.82
N PRO A 203 -6.78 -20.14 -4.55
CA PRO A 203 -5.91 -19.14 -5.14
C PRO A 203 -4.48 -19.28 -4.62
N ILE A 204 -3.52 -18.89 -5.45
CA ILE A 204 -2.10 -18.97 -5.12
C ILE A 204 -1.64 -17.63 -4.53
N ILE A 205 -1.01 -17.64 -3.37
CA ILE A 205 -0.30 -16.48 -2.86
C ILE A 205 1.02 -16.36 -3.64
N ALA A 206 1.08 -15.40 -4.56
CA ALA A 206 2.27 -15.18 -5.39
C ALA A 206 3.40 -14.53 -4.61
N ASN A 207 3.06 -13.63 -3.68
CA ASN A 207 4.01 -13.03 -2.73
C ASN A 207 3.27 -12.46 -1.52
N ALA A 208 4.01 -12.25 -0.42
CA ALA A 208 3.50 -11.62 0.80
C ALA A 208 4.60 -10.84 1.51
N ASP A 209 4.19 -9.76 2.20
CA ASP A 209 5.06 -8.99 3.09
C ASP A 209 4.26 -8.52 4.30
N SER A 210 4.96 -8.21 5.41
CA SER A 210 4.32 -7.83 6.66
C SER A 210 5.17 -6.84 7.45
N LEU A 211 4.49 -5.88 8.05
CA LEU A 211 5.03 -4.99 9.07
C LEU A 211 4.40 -5.37 10.41
N LEU A 212 5.21 -5.83 11.34
CA LEU A 212 4.74 -6.30 12.64
C LEU A 212 5.10 -5.32 13.75
N ASN A 213 4.21 -5.21 14.74
CA ASN A 213 4.39 -4.39 15.94
C ASN A 213 4.71 -2.92 15.62
N LEU A 214 4.05 -2.37 14.57
CA LEU A 214 4.19 -0.98 14.19
C LEU A 214 3.61 -0.10 15.31
N GLN A 215 4.48 0.70 15.94
CA GLN A 215 4.07 1.68 16.95
C GLN A 215 3.34 2.82 16.27
N LEU A 216 2.07 3.01 16.62
CA LEU A 216 1.33 4.20 16.23
C LEU A 216 1.77 5.34 17.15
N VAL A 217 2.79 6.06 16.75
CA VAL A 217 3.14 7.32 17.41
C VAL A 217 2.13 8.35 16.92
N THR A 218 0.94 8.34 17.52
CA THR A 218 0.03 9.47 17.36
C THR A 218 0.69 10.67 18.01
N PHE A 219 1.13 11.62 17.20
CA PHE A 219 1.38 12.94 17.72
C PHE A 219 0.02 13.52 18.14
N THR A 220 -0.45 13.18 19.33
CA THR A 220 -1.40 14.03 20.02
C THR A 220 -0.64 15.31 20.33
N GLY A 221 -0.49 16.13 19.31
CA GLY A 221 -0.10 17.51 19.46
C GLY A 221 -1.19 18.18 20.28
N LYS A 222 -1.09 18.05 21.59
CA LYS A 222 -1.58 19.12 22.44
C LYS A 222 -0.85 20.35 21.90
N GLN A 223 -1.57 21.17 21.13
CA GLN A 223 -1.09 22.51 20.82
C GLN A 223 -0.82 23.18 22.16
N LEU A 224 0.39 23.03 22.62
CA LEU A 224 0.91 23.87 23.68
C LEU A 224 1.13 25.23 23.02
N ASN A 225 0.10 26.08 23.13
CA ASN A 225 0.27 27.52 23.05
C ASN A 225 1.17 27.97 24.23
N LYS A 226 2.42 27.50 24.22
CA LYS A 226 3.51 28.00 25.04
C LYS A 226 4.75 28.03 24.15
N LYS A 227 5.40 29.19 24.15
CA LYS A 227 6.74 29.46 23.64
C LYS A 227 7.57 28.17 23.66
N ASP A 228 8.00 27.69 22.47
CA ASP A 228 8.72 26.43 22.31
C ASP A 228 9.87 26.32 23.31
N ASP A 229 9.68 25.53 24.37
CA ASP A 229 10.71 25.31 25.39
C ASP A 229 11.85 24.42 24.88
N VAL A 230 11.72 23.83 23.67
CA VAL A 230 12.77 23.05 22.99
C VAL A 230 12.82 23.40 21.51
N LYS A 231 13.99 23.72 21.00
CA LYS A 231 14.26 23.90 19.56
C LYS A 231 15.27 22.86 19.09
N VAL A 232 15.04 22.37 17.89
CA VAL A 232 15.97 21.49 17.16
C VAL A 232 16.38 22.20 15.88
N PHE A 233 17.69 22.36 15.66
CA PHE A 233 18.21 23.08 14.51
C PHE A 233 19.48 22.42 13.98
N PRO A 234 19.65 22.34 12.66
CA PRO A 234 18.68 22.72 11.63
C PRO A 234 17.55 21.66 11.51
N SER A 235 16.40 22.05 10.99
CA SER A 235 15.31 21.12 10.69
C SER A 235 15.53 20.33 9.39
N ILE A 236 16.45 20.79 8.54
CA ILE A 236 16.98 20.10 7.36
C ILE A 236 18.50 20.12 7.48
N SER A 237 19.15 18.95 7.41
CA SER A 237 20.60 18.82 7.58
C SER A 237 21.20 17.92 6.51
N ASN A 238 22.20 18.44 5.79
CA ASN A 238 22.94 17.65 4.79
C ASN A 238 23.97 16.72 5.46
N GLU A 239 24.58 17.17 6.57
CA GLU A 239 25.60 16.41 7.29
C GLU A 239 25.01 15.53 8.42
N GLY A 240 23.70 15.59 8.63
CA GLY A 240 23.03 14.88 9.72
C GLY A 240 23.29 15.47 11.12
N ARG A 241 24.07 16.54 11.26
CA ARG A 241 24.34 17.19 12.56
C ARG A 241 23.16 18.07 12.95
N VAL A 242 22.70 17.90 14.18
CA VAL A 242 21.56 18.66 14.75
C VAL A 242 21.84 19.04 16.19
N SER A 243 21.49 20.26 16.56
CA SER A 243 21.50 20.75 17.95
C SER A 243 20.08 20.68 18.53
N VAL A 244 19.97 20.22 19.75
CA VAL A 244 18.74 20.20 20.55
C VAL A 244 18.92 21.16 21.72
N ASN A 245 18.13 22.23 21.77
CA ASN A 245 18.27 23.30 22.76
C ASN A 245 17.00 23.40 23.60
N ALA A 246 17.12 23.24 24.90
CA ALA A 246 16.06 23.46 25.89
C ALA A 246 16.15 24.84 26.51
N TYR A 247 15.00 25.47 26.72
CA TYR A 247 14.91 26.82 27.26
C TYR A 247 14.13 26.83 28.58
N GLY A 248 14.28 27.92 29.32
CA GLY A 248 13.60 28.09 30.60
C GLY A 248 14.06 27.07 31.66
N GLN A 249 13.11 26.46 32.35
CA GLN A 249 13.34 25.45 33.40
C GLN A 249 13.33 24.00 32.89
N MET A 250 13.45 23.80 31.58
CA MET A 250 13.45 22.47 30.99
C MET A 250 14.90 21.97 30.84
N ASP A 251 15.15 20.72 31.27
CA ASP A 251 16.42 20.02 31.09
C ASP A 251 16.20 18.76 30.28
N ILE A 252 17.06 18.51 29.30
CA ILE A 252 17.05 17.31 28.48
C ILE A 252 17.59 16.13 29.30
N LYS A 253 16.82 15.07 29.42
CA LYS A 253 17.22 13.84 30.15
C LYS A 253 17.59 12.71 29.18
N GLN A 254 16.94 12.64 28.05
CA GLN A 254 17.19 11.62 27.03
C GLN A 254 16.76 12.13 25.66
N ILE A 255 17.50 11.73 24.63
CA ILE A 255 17.16 11.97 23.24
C ILE A 255 17.09 10.61 22.55
N ASP A 256 15.95 10.32 21.93
CA ASP A 256 15.76 9.16 21.08
C ASP A 256 15.44 9.64 19.65
N VAL A 257 16.08 9.05 18.65
CA VAL A 257 15.85 9.32 17.25
C VAL A 257 15.19 8.11 16.61
N PHE A 258 14.08 8.34 15.94
CA PHE A 258 13.33 7.33 15.19
C PHE A 258 13.52 7.59 13.70
N ASN A 259 13.69 6.54 12.92
CA ASN A 259 13.61 6.61 11.46
C ASN A 259 12.13 6.61 10.98
N SER A 260 11.90 6.71 9.66
CA SER A 260 10.57 6.68 9.04
C SER A 260 9.75 5.42 9.36
N ASN A 261 10.42 4.31 9.73
CA ASN A 261 9.77 3.05 10.10
C ASN A 261 9.44 2.96 11.60
N GLY A 262 9.61 4.06 12.35
CA GLY A 262 9.37 4.09 13.80
C GLY A 262 10.42 3.35 14.65
N LYS A 263 11.51 2.85 14.03
CA LYS A 263 12.60 2.17 14.76
C LYS A 263 13.53 3.21 15.40
N ILE A 264 13.89 3.00 16.68
CA ILE A 264 14.93 3.79 17.34
C ILE A 264 16.28 3.47 16.70
N VAL A 265 16.91 4.51 16.11
CA VAL A 265 18.20 4.42 15.44
C VAL A 265 19.32 5.10 16.22
N LEU A 266 18.97 5.93 17.23
CA LEU A 266 19.89 6.52 18.18
C LEU A 266 19.15 6.74 19.51
N SER A 267 19.80 6.42 20.63
CA SER A 267 19.33 6.77 21.96
C SER A 267 20.50 7.29 22.80
N LYS A 268 20.32 8.46 23.39
CA LYS A 268 21.32 9.14 24.22
C LYS A 268 20.69 9.56 25.55
N ALA A 269 21.05 8.90 26.63
CA ALA A 269 20.65 9.27 27.98
C ALA A 269 21.69 10.24 28.60
N LEU A 270 21.21 11.17 29.43
CA LEU A 270 22.00 12.23 30.06
C LEU A 270 21.83 12.15 31.58
N SER A 271 22.88 11.78 32.31
CA SER A 271 22.84 11.52 33.76
C SER A 271 22.45 12.75 34.59
N ASN A 272 22.89 13.96 34.18
CA ASN A 272 22.64 15.18 34.93
C ASN A 272 21.66 16.15 34.25
N GLY A 273 21.10 15.79 33.09
CA GLY A 273 20.35 16.70 32.25
C GLY A 273 21.23 17.75 31.57
N SER A 274 20.76 18.32 30.47
CA SER A 274 21.46 19.32 29.70
C SER A 274 20.49 20.34 29.11
N LYS A 275 21.00 21.54 28.84
CA LYS A 275 20.29 22.62 28.11
C LYS A 275 20.52 22.52 26.62
N THR A 276 21.66 21.98 26.21
CA THR A 276 22.03 21.89 24.79
C THR A 276 22.74 20.58 24.53
N GLU A 277 22.28 19.85 23.53
CA GLU A 277 22.88 18.61 23.09
C GLU A 277 23.06 18.58 21.60
N TYR A 278 24.14 17.93 21.16
CA TYR A 278 24.41 17.68 19.75
C TYR A 278 24.27 16.21 19.47
N ILE A 279 23.57 15.93 18.39
CA ILE A 279 23.40 14.55 17.88
C ILE A 279 23.78 14.49 16.40
N VAL A 280 24.21 13.33 15.97
CA VAL A 280 24.45 13.02 14.56
C VAL A 280 23.42 11.97 14.13
N LEU A 281 22.63 12.30 13.15
CA LEU A 281 21.66 11.38 12.55
C LEU A 281 22.41 10.28 11.79
N PRO A 282 21.87 9.06 11.69
CA PRO A 282 22.43 7.99 10.86
C PRO A 282 22.69 8.44 9.41
N ASP A 283 23.54 7.69 8.69
CA ASP A 283 23.99 8.09 7.36
C ASP A 283 22.92 8.09 6.27
N ALA A 284 21.83 7.35 6.44
CA ALA A 284 20.76 7.32 5.47
C ALA A 284 20.01 8.66 5.38
N ALA A 285 19.82 9.17 4.15
CA ALA A 285 18.93 10.28 3.89
C ALA A 285 17.48 9.89 4.23
N GLY A 286 16.70 10.83 4.75
CA GLY A 286 15.33 10.57 5.11
C GLY A 286 14.75 11.44 6.21
N VAL A 287 13.53 11.09 6.64
CA VAL A 287 12.83 11.77 7.72
C VAL A 287 13.14 11.10 9.05
N TYR A 288 13.53 11.88 10.04
CA TYR A 288 13.77 11.44 11.41
C TYR A 288 12.87 12.19 12.38
N ILE A 289 12.37 11.46 13.38
CA ILE A 289 11.65 12.05 14.51
C ILE A 289 12.55 11.98 15.75
N ILE A 290 12.77 13.10 16.37
CA ILE A 290 13.57 13.23 17.59
C ILE A 290 12.62 13.39 18.76
N ARG A 291 12.60 12.41 19.66
CA ARG A 291 11.94 12.51 20.95
C ARG A 291 12.93 13.01 21.99
N ILE A 292 12.59 14.11 22.62
CA ILE A 292 13.37 14.73 23.70
C ILE A 292 12.60 14.52 25.01
N LYS A 293 13.08 13.62 25.87
CA LYS A 293 12.55 13.47 27.22
C LYS A 293 13.18 14.51 28.13
N SER A 294 12.35 15.22 28.85
CA SER A 294 12.79 16.26 29.77
C SER A 294 12.31 15.99 31.20
N ASN A 295 12.70 16.87 32.12
CA ASN A 295 12.19 16.87 33.50
C ASN A 295 10.72 17.28 33.61
N LYS A 296 10.08 17.77 32.54
CA LYS A 296 8.67 18.19 32.52
C LYS A 296 7.78 17.31 31.65
N ASN A 297 8.14 17.15 30.38
CA ASN A 297 7.36 16.41 29.37
C ASN A 297 8.25 15.97 28.23
N ASP A 298 7.72 15.06 27.41
CA ASP A 298 8.34 14.64 26.15
C ASP A 298 8.00 15.65 25.04
N VAL A 299 9.00 16.02 24.24
CA VAL A 299 8.86 16.88 23.08
C VAL A 299 9.32 16.13 21.84
N TYR A 300 8.59 16.28 20.75
CA TYR A 300 8.90 15.61 19.47
C TYR A 300 9.17 16.66 18.41
N LYS A 301 10.23 16.47 17.63
CA LYS A 301 10.61 17.35 16.53
C LYS A 301 10.98 16.53 15.30
N LYS A 302 10.57 17.02 14.14
CA LYS A 302 10.89 16.41 12.83
C LYS A 302 12.17 17.04 12.29
N VAL A 303 13.08 16.21 11.77
CA VAL A 303 14.28 16.63 11.04
C VAL A 303 14.38 15.82 9.75
N ILE A 304 14.83 16.48 8.68
CA ILE A 304 15.09 15.84 7.39
C ILE A 304 16.60 15.83 7.17
N LYS A 305 17.17 14.65 6.91
CA LYS A 305 18.54 14.49 6.40
C LYS A 305 18.49 14.33 4.89
N GLN A 306 19.22 15.16 4.18
CA GLN A 306 19.37 15.11 2.73
C GLN A 306 20.63 14.35 2.34
#